data_5bc517f27f47398ac3b18d4a94c0104a
#
_entry.id   5bc517f27f47398ac3b18d4a94c0104a
#
_cell.length_a   1.000
_cell.length_b   1.000
_cell.length_c   1.000
_cell.angle_alpha   90.00
_cell.angle_beta   90.00
_cell.angle_gamma   90.00
#
_symmetry.space_group_name_H-M   'P 1'
#
loop_
_entity.id
_entity.type
_entity.pdbx_description
1 polymer ?
#
loop_
_entity_poly.entity_id
_entity_poly.type
_entity_poly.pdbx_seq_one_letter_code
_entity_poly.pdbx_strand_id
1 'polypeptide(L)'
;METFNTKTPLANAMRELQNMQRVNIKGKMYATVASRVDAFRKHFPSATISTHLIHDDEIRVVVEAKITVDGTLLGTGMAEEQRGKGLINTTSALENAETSAIGRSLASIGLGGSSEYASSFEVENAISQQGQKSNQSQQSIQQTQPQQAVSHGYESLTQLGLEVQEQNGMLVVLGQTFGKQSTLRELHFSWNPNQKIWWKNIDQQVA
;
A
#
# COMPACT_ATOMS: atom_id res chain seq x y z
N MET A 1 -6.52 24.31 -38.13
CA MET A 1 -6.02 23.38 -37.11
C MET A 1 -7.13 23.27 -36.06
N GLU A 2 -7.96 22.21 -36.14
CA GLU A 2 -9.00 22.00 -35.14
C GLU A 2 -8.35 21.67 -33.78
N THR A 3 -8.68 22.45 -32.77
CA THR A 3 -8.23 22.19 -31.41
C THR A 3 -8.94 20.95 -30.87
N PHE A 4 -8.22 19.88 -30.67
CA PHE A 4 -8.76 18.63 -30.11
C PHE A 4 -9.35 18.91 -28.71
N ASN A 5 -10.67 18.74 -28.58
CA ASN A 5 -11.36 18.95 -27.30
C ASN A 5 -11.30 17.66 -26.45
N THR A 6 -10.37 17.58 -25.54
CA THR A 6 -10.21 16.44 -24.64
C THR A 6 -11.26 16.37 -23.52
N LYS A 7 -12.03 17.43 -23.29
CA LYS A 7 -12.97 17.52 -22.16
C LYS A 7 -14.06 16.45 -22.20
N THR A 8 -14.69 16.25 -23.36
CA THR A 8 -15.77 15.26 -23.49
C THR A 8 -15.26 13.82 -23.41
N PRO A 9 -14.21 13.41 -24.15
CA PRO A 9 -13.64 12.08 -24.01
C PRO A 9 -13.16 11.76 -22.58
N LEU A 10 -12.50 12.70 -21.91
CA LEU A 10 -12.03 12.50 -20.55
C LEU A 10 -13.20 12.31 -19.57
N ALA A 11 -14.24 13.15 -19.66
CA ALA A 11 -15.43 13.01 -18.83
C ALA A 11 -16.15 11.66 -19.05
N ASN A 12 -16.16 11.16 -20.29
CA ASN A 12 -16.70 9.84 -20.60
C ASN A 12 -15.83 8.71 -20.02
N ALA A 13 -14.51 8.80 -20.14
CA ALA A 13 -13.59 7.84 -19.54
C ALA A 13 -13.73 7.79 -18.01
N MET A 14 -13.86 8.94 -17.36
CA MET A 14 -14.10 9.02 -15.90
C MET A 14 -15.42 8.36 -15.49
N ARG A 15 -16.50 8.58 -16.26
CA ARG A 15 -17.80 7.94 -16.02
C ARG A 15 -17.73 6.43 -16.23
N GLU A 16 -17.04 5.98 -17.27
CA GLU A 16 -16.81 4.57 -17.53
C GLU A 16 -16.10 3.90 -16.35
N LEU A 17 -15.00 4.50 -15.87
CA LEU A 17 -14.22 3.99 -14.74
C LEU A 17 -15.06 3.86 -13.47
N GLN A 18 -16.07 4.73 -13.25
CA GLN A 18 -16.97 4.62 -12.10
C GLN A 18 -17.83 3.34 -12.13
N ASN A 19 -18.13 2.83 -13.32
CA ASN A 19 -18.95 1.64 -13.53
C ASN A 19 -18.13 0.34 -13.63
N MET A 20 -16.79 0.43 -13.66
CA MET A 20 -15.92 -0.74 -13.73
C MET A 20 -15.74 -1.39 -12.36
N GLN A 21 -15.36 -2.67 -12.39
CA GLN A 21 -15.08 -3.42 -11.17
C GLN A 21 -13.93 -2.78 -10.38
N ARG A 22 -14.14 -2.64 -9.08
CA ARG A 22 -13.16 -2.11 -8.14
C ARG A 22 -12.69 -3.20 -7.19
N VAL A 23 -11.45 -3.05 -6.72
CA VAL A 23 -10.85 -3.96 -5.75
C VAL A 23 -10.93 -3.34 -4.36
N ASN A 24 -11.35 -4.12 -3.38
CA ASN A 24 -11.35 -3.68 -1.99
C ASN A 24 -9.94 -3.87 -1.39
N ILE A 25 -9.33 -2.77 -1.00
CA ILE A 25 -8.04 -2.77 -0.30
C ILE A 25 -8.25 -2.08 1.05
N LYS A 26 -8.16 -2.84 2.14
CA LYS A 26 -8.31 -2.33 3.52
C LYS A 26 -9.61 -1.53 3.72
N GLY A 27 -10.72 -1.99 3.17
CA GLY A 27 -12.04 -1.35 3.29
C GLY A 27 -12.32 -0.20 2.32
N LYS A 28 -11.38 0.17 1.46
CA LYS A 28 -11.56 1.17 0.41
C LYS A 28 -11.60 0.52 -0.98
N MET A 29 -12.46 1.04 -1.85
CA MET A 29 -12.63 0.55 -3.22
C MET A 29 -11.71 1.32 -4.17
N TYR A 30 -10.80 0.59 -4.84
CA TYR A 30 -9.82 1.15 -5.77
C TYR A 30 -10.08 0.64 -7.19
N ALA A 31 -9.92 1.54 -8.17
CA ALA A 31 -9.81 1.14 -9.57
C ALA A 31 -8.39 0.65 -9.84
N THR A 32 -8.25 -0.53 -10.44
CA THR A 32 -6.93 -1.03 -10.83
C THR A 32 -6.32 -0.16 -11.93
N VAL A 33 -4.99 -0.19 -12.08
CA VAL A 33 -4.33 0.50 -13.20
C VAL A 33 -4.83 -0.05 -14.53
N ALA A 34 -5.06 -1.36 -14.64
CA ALA A 34 -5.64 -1.99 -15.82
C ALA A 34 -7.01 -1.38 -16.18
N SER A 35 -7.93 -1.28 -15.22
CA SER A 35 -9.25 -0.67 -15.46
C SER A 35 -9.14 0.78 -15.90
N ARG A 36 -8.16 1.54 -15.38
CA ARG A 36 -7.93 2.93 -15.82
C ARG A 36 -7.40 3.01 -17.24
N VAL A 37 -6.49 2.12 -17.61
CA VAL A 37 -5.95 1.99 -18.97
C VAL A 37 -7.07 1.64 -19.94
N ASP A 38 -7.93 0.68 -19.60
CA ASP A 38 -9.06 0.26 -20.43
C ASP A 38 -10.06 1.40 -20.66
N ALA A 39 -10.48 2.08 -19.59
CA ALA A 39 -11.35 3.25 -19.68
C ALA A 39 -10.73 4.37 -20.53
N PHE A 40 -9.42 4.62 -20.34
CA PHE A 40 -8.70 5.61 -21.13
C PHE A 40 -8.63 5.23 -22.61
N ARG A 41 -8.19 4.03 -22.95
CA ARG A 41 -8.06 3.53 -24.33
C ARG A 41 -9.35 3.54 -25.10
N LYS A 42 -10.47 3.26 -24.45
CA LYS A 42 -11.79 3.29 -25.07
C LYS A 42 -12.17 4.67 -25.60
N HIS A 43 -11.77 5.74 -24.92
CA HIS A 43 -12.11 7.11 -25.26
C HIS A 43 -10.99 7.89 -25.94
N PHE A 44 -9.77 7.38 -25.87
CA PHE A 44 -8.57 7.95 -26.50
C PHE A 44 -7.79 6.86 -27.26
N PRO A 45 -8.35 6.29 -28.33
CA PRO A 45 -7.76 5.16 -29.04
C PRO A 45 -6.42 5.51 -29.70
N SER A 46 -6.21 6.78 -30.10
CA SER A 46 -4.96 7.28 -30.71
C SER A 46 -3.91 7.73 -29.69
N ALA A 47 -4.25 7.71 -28.38
CA ALA A 47 -3.31 8.17 -27.36
C ALA A 47 -2.12 7.22 -27.21
N THR A 48 -0.98 7.80 -26.86
CA THR A 48 0.23 7.08 -26.47
C THR A 48 0.41 7.14 -24.96
N ILE A 49 0.65 5.99 -24.35
CA ILE A 49 1.21 5.86 -23.00
C ILE A 49 2.61 5.33 -23.18
N SER A 50 3.61 6.14 -22.85
CA SER A 50 5.04 5.78 -22.95
C SER A 50 5.68 5.79 -21.58
N THR A 51 6.59 4.86 -21.35
CA THR A 51 7.38 4.77 -20.11
C THR A 51 8.85 4.97 -20.40
N HIS A 52 9.56 5.59 -19.47
CA HIS A 52 10.98 5.86 -19.54
C HIS A 52 11.63 5.44 -18.24
N LEU A 53 12.67 4.63 -18.35
CA LEU A 53 13.53 4.26 -17.24
C LEU A 53 14.41 5.45 -16.89
N ILE A 54 14.18 6.08 -15.74
CA ILE A 54 14.94 7.26 -15.29
C ILE A 54 16.17 6.83 -14.51
N HIS A 55 16.04 5.77 -13.70
CA HIS A 55 17.12 5.25 -12.89
C HIS A 55 16.89 3.75 -12.64
N ASP A 56 17.98 2.99 -12.67
CA ASP A 56 17.97 1.56 -12.33
C ASP A 56 19.33 1.16 -11.76
N ASP A 57 19.34 0.68 -10.54
CA ASP A 57 20.50 0.11 -9.88
C ASP A 57 20.09 -1.11 -9.01
N GLU A 58 21.02 -1.64 -8.24
CA GLU A 58 20.76 -2.78 -7.35
C GLU A 58 19.82 -2.44 -6.18
N ILE A 59 19.63 -1.15 -5.87
CA ILE A 59 18.87 -0.67 -4.72
C ILE A 59 17.45 -0.29 -5.11
N ARG A 60 17.28 0.43 -6.25
CA ARG A 60 16.00 0.99 -6.66
C ARG A 60 15.86 1.12 -8.17
N VAL A 61 14.63 1.24 -8.61
CA VAL A 61 14.26 1.57 -9.98
C VAL A 61 13.28 2.75 -9.97
N VAL A 62 13.48 3.70 -10.90
CA VAL A 62 12.60 4.87 -11.08
C VAL A 62 12.12 4.92 -12.52
N VAL A 63 10.81 4.99 -12.70
CA VAL A 63 10.14 5.04 -13.98
C VAL A 63 9.28 6.30 -14.10
N GLU A 64 9.34 6.96 -15.25
CA GLU A 64 8.42 8.00 -15.66
C GLU A 64 7.45 7.46 -16.70
N ALA A 65 6.15 7.77 -16.56
CA ALA A 65 5.14 7.53 -17.57
C ALA A 65 4.59 8.86 -18.11
N LYS A 66 4.34 8.92 -19.42
CA LYS A 66 3.77 10.07 -20.13
C LYS A 66 2.54 9.66 -20.92
N ILE A 67 1.50 10.50 -20.87
CA ILE A 67 0.30 10.36 -21.67
C ILE A 67 0.27 11.47 -22.71
N THR A 68 0.23 11.09 -23.99
CA THR A 68 0.20 12.04 -25.11
C THR A 68 -1.02 11.72 -26.00
N VAL A 69 -1.76 12.74 -26.36
CA VAL A 69 -2.90 12.65 -27.30
C VAL A 69 -2.64 13.65 -28.41
N ASP A 70 -2.64 13.18 -29.67
CA ASP A 70 -2.39 13.98 -30.86
C ASP A 70 -1.15 14.90 -30.74
N GLY A 71 -0.07 14.36 -30.20
CA GLY A 71 1.19 15.08 -29.99
C GLY A 71 1.22 16.01 -28.75
N THR A 72 0.10 16.17 -28.05
CA THR A 72 0.01 17.01 -26.86
C THR A 72 0.19 16.15 -25.58
N LEU A 73 1.15 16.53 -24.73
CA LEU A 73 1.34 15.91 -23.42
C LEU A 73 0.17 16.31 -22.50
N LEU A 74 -0.57 15.32 -22.03
CA LEU A 74 -1.70 15.53 -21.11
C LEU A 74 -1.33 15.29 -19.66
N GLY A 75 -0.47 14.31 -19.37
CA GLY A 75 -0.14 13.95 -18.01
C GLY A 75 1.16 13.18 -17.87
N THR A 76 1.76 13.27 -16.71
CA THR A 76 2.98 12.55 -16.32
C THR A 76 2.77 11.89 -14.95
N GLY A 77 3.50 10.80 -14.73
CA GLY A 77 3.55 10.12 -13.45
C GLY A 77 4.93 9.52 -13.23
N MET A 78 5.44 9.61 -12.02
CA MET A 78 6.72 9.01 -11.64
C MET A 78 6.50 8.05 -10.48
N ALA A 79 7.23 6.94 -10.49
CA ALA A 79 7.23 5.98 -9.40
C ALA A 79 8.64 5.47 -9.14
N GLU A 80 8.95 5.27 -7.88
CA GLU A 80 10.17 4.62 -7.40
C GLU A 80 9.78 3.36 -6.65
N GLU A 81 10.49 2.26 -6.91
CA GLU A 81 10.37 1.01 -6.17
C GLU A 81 11.75 0.56 -5.68
N GLN A 82 11.81 0.17 -4.41
CA GLN A 82 13.04 -0.36 -3.83
C GLN A 82 13.12 -1.87 -4.06
N ARG A 83 14.23 -2.33 -4.66
CA ARG A 83 14.48 -3.75 -4.91
C ARG A 83 14.58 -4.50 -3.58
N GLY A 84 13.99 -5.69 -3.53
CA GLY A 84 13.97 -6.53 -2.33
C GLY A 84 13.04 -6.06 -1.21
N LYS A 85 12.40 -4.89 -1.33
CA LYS A 85 11.46 -4.39 -0.33
C LYS A 85 10.04 -4.88 -0.62
N GLY A 86 9.59 -5.84 0.19
CA GLY A 86 8.29 -6.48 0.00
C GLY A 86 8.32 -7.62 -1.02
N LEU A 87 7.24 -8.40 -1.05
CA LEU A 87 7.18 -9.64 -1.83
C LEU A 87 7.29 -9.40 -3.33
N ILE A 88 6.63 -8.35 -3.84
CA ILE A 88 6.58 -8.03 -5.26
C ILE A 88 7.96 -7.52 -5.74
N ASN A 89 8.57 -6.61 -5.01
CA ASN A 89 9.82 -5.97 -5.42
C ASN A 89 11.06 -6.86 -5.25
N THR A 90 10.90 -8.07 -4.71
CA THR A 90 11.96 -9.08 -4.68
C THR A 90 12.30 -9.56 -6.09
N THR A 91 11.32 -9.65 -7.00
CA THR A 91 11.51 -10.17 -8.35
C THR A 91 11.05 -9.21 -9.45
N SER A 92 10.14 -8.29 -9.17
CA SER A 92 9.38 -7.51 -10.16
C SER A 92 9.34 -6.01 -9.83
N ALA A 93 10.44 -5.46 -9.31
CA ALA A 93 10.50 -4.04 -8.94
C ALA A 93 10.31 -3.11 -10.16
N LEU A 94 10.86 -3.48 -11.33
CA LEU A 94 10.73 -2.69 -12.56
C LEU A 94 9.28 -2.67 -13.05
N GLU A 95 8.65 -3.83 -13.17
CA GLU A 95 7.25 -3.91 -13.63
C GLU A 95 6.30 -3.21 -12.65
N ASN A 96 6.60 -3.28 -11.34
CA ASN A 96 5.83 -2.59 -10.33
C ASN A 96 5.98 -1.07 -10.44
N ALA A 97 7.20 -0.56 -10.62
CA ALA A 97 7.47 0.86 -10.84
C ALA A 97 6.79 1.37 -12.12
N GLU A 98 6.87 0.62 -13.22
CA GLU A 98 6.21 0.97 -14.47
C GLU A 98 4.70 1.07 -14.31
N THR A 99 4.07 0.04 -13.73
CA THR A 99 2.63 0.03 -13.48
C THR A 99 2.21 1.19 -12.57
N SER A 100 2.97 1.46 -11.52
CA SER A 100 2.73 2.58 -10.61
C SER A 100 2.87 3.93 -11.32
N ALA A 101 3.87 4.12 -12.19
CA ALA A 101 4.06 5.34 -12.97
C ALA A 101 2.90 5.58 -13.93
N ILE A 102 2.44 4.53 -14.64
CA ILE A 102 1.25 4.59 -15.52
C ILE A 102 0.01 4.96 -14.71
N GLY A 103 -0.23 4.32 -13.56
CA GLY A 103 -1.35 4.63 -12.69
C GLY A 103 -1.36 6.08 -12.22
N ARG A 104 -0.20 6.64 -11.87
CA ARG A 104 -0.03 8.04 -11.46
C ARG A 104 -0.22 9.01 -12.64
N SER A 105 0.25 8.68 -13.83
CA SER A 105 0.03 9.50 -15.02
C SER A 105 -1.45 9.59 -15.40
N LEU A 106 -2.20 8.48 -15.30
CA LEU A 106 -3.64 8.45 -15.51
C LEU A 106 -4.39 9.23 -14.42
N ALA A 107 -3.95 9.13 -13.16
CA ALA A 107 -4.51 9.90 -12.06
C ALA A 107 -4.29 11.40 -12.24
N SER A 108 -3.13 11.85 -12.77
CA SER A 108 -2.83 13.26 -13.01
C SER A 108 -3.78 13.94 -14.00
N ILE A 109 -4.37 13.18 -14.92
CA ILE A 109 -5.41 13.67 -15.84
C ILE A 109 -6.84 13.44 -15.36
N GLY A 110 -7.03 12.94 -14.12
CA GLY A 110 -8.34 12.72 -13.51
C GLY A 110 -8.87 11.30 -13.62
N LEU A 111 -8.15 10.35 -14.22
CA LEU A 111 -8.50 8.93 -14.25
C LEU A 111 -7.93 8.20 -13.02
N GLY A 112 -8.48 8.53 -11.88
CA GLY A 112 -8.17 7.99 -10.57
C GLY A 112 -8.86 8.86 -9.53
N GLY A 113 -9.32 8.30 -8.42
CA GLY A 113 -9.85 9.09 -7.32
C GLY A 113 -8.73 9.90 -6.65
N SER A 114 -9.09 10.96 -5.93
CA SER A 114 -8.13 11.74 -5.14
C SER A 114 -7.35 10.87 -4.13
N SER A 115 -7.99 9.81 -3.62
CA SER A 115 -7.37 8.80 -2.75
C SER A 115 -6.39 7.88 -3.48
N GLU A 116 -6.43 7.82 -4.81
CA GLU A 116 -5.56 6.97 -5.63
C GLU A 116 -4.35 7.74 -6.18
N TYR A 117 -4.36 9.07 -6.07
CA TYR A 117 -3.21 9.92 -6.35
C TYR A 117 -2.26 10.03 -5.15
N ALA A 118 -2.78 9.77 -3.94
CA ALA A 118 -1.98 9.72 -2.74
C ALA A 118 -0.92 8.61 -2.81
N SER A 119 0.29 8.89 -2.38
CA SER A 119 1.32 7.87 -2.25
C SER A 119 0.93 6.85 -1.18
N SER A 120 1.47 5.62 -1.26
CA SER A 120 1.28 4.62 -0.20
C SER A 120 1.67 5.16 1.18
N PHE A 121 2.70 6.01 1.22
CA PHE A 121 3.16 6.69 2.43
C PHE A 121 2.12 7.68 2.99
N GLU A 122 1.46 8.47 2.14
CA GLU A 122 0.38 9.38 2.57
C GLU A 122 -0.84 8.60 3.06
N VAL A 123 -1.17 7.48 2.40
CA VAL A 123 -2.26 6.60 2.82
C VAL A 123 -1.94 5.92 4.16
N GLU A 124 -0.72 5.44 4.36
CA GLU A 124 -0.27 4.85 5.62
C GLU A 124 -0.24 5.88 6.75
N ASN A 125 0.27 7.09 6.49
CA ASN A 125 0.25 8.19 7.46
C ASN A 125 -1.16 8.64 7.80
N ALA A 126 -2.06 8.75 6.82
CA ALA A 126 -3.46 9.10 7.06
C ALA A 126 -4.18 8.03 7.89
N ILE A 127 -3.90 6.74 7.66
CA ILE A 127 -4.44 5.63 8.45
C ILE A 127 -3.90 5.68 9.89
N SER A 128 -2.60 5.94 10.06
CA SER A 128 -1.97 6.07 11.38
C SER A 128 -2.54 7.26 12.17
N GLN A 129 -2.76 8.39 11.51
CA GLN A 129 -3.36 9.59 12.13
C GLN A 129 -4.87 9.42 12.42
N GLN A 130 -5.61 8.67 11.61
CA GLN A 130 -7.01 8.35 11.87
C GLN A 130 -7.15 7.40 13.06
N GLY A 131 -6.25 6.43 13.21
CA GLY A 131 -6.19 5.56 14.38
C GLY A 131 -5.96 6.35 15.67
N GLN A 132 -5.14 7.39 15.63
CA GLN A 132 -4.91 8.28 16.79
C GLN A 132 -6.09 9.22 17.06
N LYS A 133 -6.80 9.71 16.04
CA LYS A 133 -7.98 10.59 16.23
C LYS A 133 -9.22 9.84 16.72
N SER A 134 -9.42 8.59 16.32
CA SER A 134 -10.51 7.77 16.85
C SER A 134 -10.32 7.42 18.33
N ASN A 135 -9.08 7.38 18.84
CA ASN A 135 -8.77 7.23 20.24
C ASN A 135 -8.95 8.54 21.06
N GLN A 136 -8.90 9.72 20.42
CA GLN A 136 -9.12 11.00 21.13
C GLN A 136 -10.59 11.40 21.29
N SER A 137 -11.52 10.80 20.53
CA SER A 137 -12.95 11.15 20.61
C SER A 137 -13.75 10.30 21.61
N GLN A 138 -13.13 9.34 22.30
CA GLN A 138 -13.76 8.49 23.33
C GLN A 138 -13.04 8.50 24.67
N GLN A 139 -12.17 9.45 24.95
CA GLN A 139 -11.57 9.66 26.27
C GLN A 139 -12.16 10.86 27.01
N SER A 140 -13.43 10.77 27.37
CA SER A 140 -13.86 11.24 28.67
C SER A 140 -14.33 9.99 29.44
N ILE A 141 -13.64 9.74 30.57
CA ILE A 141 -13.86 8.69 31.59
C ILE A 141 -13.14 7.34 31.30
N GLN A 142 -11.99 7.25 31.80
CA GLN A 142 -11.27 6.25 32.60
C GLN A 142 -9.79 6.18 32.20
N GLN A 143 -8.97 6.61 33.16
CA GLN A 143 -7.53 6.36 33.20
C GLN A 143 -7.29 4.86 33.18
N THR A 144 -6.62 4.36 32.15
CA THR A 144 -5.95 3.08 32.17
C THR A 144 -4.52 3.28 31.70
N GLN A 145 -3.61 2.74 32.49
CA GLN A 145 -2.15 2.86 32.47
C GLN A 145 -1.53 2.49 31.11
N PRO A 146 -0.28 2.94 30.80
CA PRO A 146 0.43 2.59 29.59
C PRO A 146 0.69 1.08 29.56
N GLN A 147 0.33 0.44 28.46
CA GLN A 147 0.62 -0.97 28.19
C GLN A 147 2.15 -1.15 28.15
N GLN A 148 2.67 -1.87 29.11
CA GLN A 148 4.11 -2.17 29.22
C GLN A 148 4.51 -3.18 28.16
N ALA A 149 5.57 -2.86 27.40
CA ALA A 149 6.30 -3.84 26.61
C ALA A 149 6.86 -4.91 27.58
N VAL A 150 6.45 -6.16 27.39
CA VAL A 150 6.91 -7.27 28.23
C VAL A 150 8.26 -7.75 27.70
N SER A 151 9.34 -7.16 28.17
CA SER A 151 10.71 -7.52 27.75
C SER A 151 11.31 -8.68 28.56
N HIS A 152 10.78 -9.02 29.74
CA HIS A 152 11.29 -10.11 30.58
C HIS A 152 10.89 -11.49 30.03
N GLY A 153 11.90 -12.27 29.61
CA GLY A 153 11.73 -13.64 29.12
C GLY A 153 11.70 -13.80 27.58
N TYR A 154 11.79 -12.71 26.81
CA TYR A 154 11.76 -12.75 25.35
C TYR A 154 12.92 -11.99 24.70
N GLU A 155 14.06 -11.89 25.39
CA GLU A 155 15.27 -11.21 24.91
C GLU A 155 15.77 -11.76 23.57
N SER A 156 15.58 -13.05 23.33
CA SER A 156 15.91 -13.69 22.04
C SER A 156 15.07 -13.15 20.87
N LEU A 157 13.82 -12.78 21.11
CA LEU A 157 12.95 -12.17 20.07
C LEU A 157 13.34 -10.70 19.83
N THR A 158 13.72 -9.98 20.89
CA THR A 158 14.19 -8.59 20.77
C THR A 158 15.48 -8.50 19.95
N GLN A 159 16.42 -9.45 20.15
CA GLN A 159 17.66 -9.55 19.35
C GLN A 159 17.39 -9.84 17.87
N LEU A 160 16.26 -10.48 17.56
CA LEU A 160 15.78 -10.73 16.19
C LEU A 160 14.97 -9.54 15.63
N GLY A 161 14.88 -8.41 16.35
CA GLY A 161 14.09 -7.24 15.93
C GLY A 161 12.57 -7.48 16.00
N LEU A 162 12.14 -8.36 16.91
CA LEU A 162 10.73 -8.61 17.21
C LEU A 162 10.39 -8.03 18.58
N GLU A 163 9.19 -7.50 18.73
CA GLU A 163 8.67 -6.97 19.98
C GLU A 163 7.50 -7.82 20.46
N VAL A 164 7.42 -8.09 21.76
CA VAL A 164 6.32 -8.81 22.38
C VAL A 164 5.49 -7.83 23.19
N GLN A 165 4.20 -7.74 22.88
CA GLN A 165 3.25 -6.88 23.58
C GLN A 165 2.11 -7.68 24.18
N GLU A 166 1.66 -7.27 25.36
CA GLU A 166 0.47 -7.81 25.97
C GLU A 166 -0.77 -7.08 25.43
N GLN A 167 -1.72 -7.84 24.88
CA GLN A 167 -3.00 -7.33 24.39
C GLN A 167 -4.13 -8.25 24.80
N ASN A 168 -5.06 -7.74 25.59
CA ASN A 168 -6.26 -8.49 26.03
C ASN A 168 -5.98 -9.86 26.68
N GLY A 169 -4.94 -9.96 27.54
CA GLY A 169 -4.57 -11.20 28.20
C GLY A 169 -3.82 -12.20 27.31
N MET A 170 -3.36 -11.76 26.15
CA MET A 170 -2.53 -12.52 25.22
C MET A 170 -1.25 -11.79 24.92
N LEU A 171 -0.17 -12.53 24.65
CA LEU A 171 1.08 -12.00 24.14
C LEU A 171 1.03 -12.05 22.60
N VAL A 172 1.29 -10.93 21.96
CA VAL A 172 1.33 -10.76 20.51
C VAL A 172 2.71 -10.35 20.08
N VAL A 173 3.22 -10.97 19.01
CA VAL A 173 4.55 -10.65 18.46
C VAL A 173 4.39 -9.65 17.32
N LEU A 174 5.08 -8.51 17.45
CA LEU A 174 5.15 -7.45 16.45
C LEU A 174 6.50 -7.46 15.75
N GLY A 175 6.54 -7.00 14.49
CA GLY A 175 7.74 -6.95 13.67
C GLY A 175 7.74 -7.95 12.52
N GLN A 176 8.88 -8.08 11.85
CA GLN A 176 9.01 -8.95 10.68
C GLN A 176 9.27 -10.39 11.11
N THR A 177 8.23 -11.21 11.17
CA THR A 177 8.27 -12.60 11.64
C THR A 177 8.67 -13.63 10.57
N PHE A 178 8.76 -13.21 9.29
CA PHE A 178 9.17 -14.10 8.20
C PHE A 178 10.62 -14.60 8.40
N GLY A 179 10.82 -15.90 8.21
CA GLY A 179 12.12 -16.54 8.48
C GLY A 179 12.41 -16.85 9.96
N LYS A 180 11.53 -16.44 10.88
CA LYS A 180 11.70 -16.60 12.34
C LYS A 180 10.64 -17.53 12.97
N GLN A 181 9.89 -18.24 12.11
CA GLN A 181 8.76 -19.07 12.54
C GLN A 181 9.17 -20.24 13.44
N SER A 182 10.37 -20.80 13.25
CA SER A 182 10.92 -21.86 14.10
C SER A 182 11.08 -21.36 15.55
N THR A 183 11.76 -20.23 15.72
CA THR A 183 11.98 -19.62 17.05
C THR A 183 10.67 -19.25 17.74
N LEU A 184 9.69 -18.74 16.97
CA LEU A 184 8.38 -18.40 17.52
C LEU A 184 7.61 -19.65 18.00
N ARG A 185 7.71 -20.77 17.27
CA ARG A 185 7.12 -22.05 17.70
C ARG A 185 7.82 -22.65 18.90
N GLU A 186 9.14 -22.56 18.96
CA GLU A 186 9.93 -22.98 20.13
C GLU A 186 9.55 -22.23 21.41
N LEU A 187 9.18 -20.95 21.27
CA LEU A 187 8.67 -20.11 22.33
C LEU A 187 7.15 -20.23 22.56
N HIS A 188 6.54 -21.27 21.97
CA HIS A 188 5.11 -21.61 22.09
C HIS A 188 4.13 -20.55 21.58
N PHE A 189 4.57 -19.70 20.63
CA PHE A 189 3.64 -18.84 19.92
C PHE A 189 2.93 -19.63 18.80
N SER A 190 1.63 -19.35 18.62
CA SER A 190 0.79 -19.91 17.57
C SER A 190 0.50 -18.89 16.50
N TRP A 191 0.41 -19.31 15.25
CA TRP A 191 0.05 -18.43 14.14
C TRP A 191 -1.46 -18.34 13.98
N ASN A 192 -1.99 -17.11 13.97
CA ASN A 192 -3.39 -16.84 13.63
C ASN A 192 -3.48 -16.39 12.15
N PRO A 193 -4.01 -17.22 11.24
CA PRO A 193 -4.06 -16.89 9.81
C PRO A 193 -5.07 -15.78 9.47
N ASN A 194 -6.12 -15.59 10.29
CA ASN A 194 -7.15 -14.57 10.07
C ASN A 194 -6.63 -13.17 10.40
N GLN A 195 -5.87 -13.05 11.48
CA GLN A 195 -5.31 -11.78 11.95
C GLN A 195 -3.86 -11.57 11.47
N LYS A 196 -3.23 -12.62 10.90
CA LYS A 196 -1.82 -12.63 10.44
C LYS A 196 -0.84 -12.21 11.54
N ILE A 197 -1.05 -12.70 12.76
CA ILE A 197 -0.22 -12.44 13.94
C ILE A 197 0.24 -13.75 14.61
N TRP A 198 1.39 -13.69 15.27
CA TRP A 198 1.83 -14.70 16.21
C TRP A 198 1.38 -14.32 17.62
N TRP A 199 0.78 -15.24 18.34
CA TRP A 199 0.19 -14.99 19.65
C TRP A 199 0.33 -16.20 20.59
N LYS A 200 0.26 -15.98 21.91
CA LYS A 200 0.02 -17.01 22.91
C LYS A 200 -0.70 -16.45 24.13
N ASN A 201 -1.41 -17.31 24.89
CA ASN A 201 -2.04 -16.92 26.14
C ASN A 201 -0.99 -16.68 27.23
N ILE A 202 -1.24 -15.71 28.12
CA ILE A 202 -0.36 -15.39 29.26
C ILE A 202 -0.36 -16.55 30.29
N ASP A 203 -1.46 -17.27 30.44
CA ASP A 203 -1.60 -18.38 31.40
C ASP A 203 -0.82 -19.65 31.06
N GLN A 204 -0.10 -19.70 29.93
CA GLN A 204 0.81 -20.79 29.58
C GLN A 204 2.27 -20.47 29.95
N GLN A 205 2.53 -19.82 31.05
CA GLN A 205 3.85 -19.86 31.65
C GLN A 205 4.05 -21.23 32.31
N VAL A 206 4.88 -22.02 31.64
CA VAL A 206 5.29 -23.37 32.02
C VAL A 206 5.84 -23.36 33.42
N ALA A 207 5.36 -24.32 34.23
CA ALA A 207 6.00 -24.77 35.48
C ALA A 207 7.32 -25.43 35.16
#